data_402b4cbf84793c333b4fc52c07451fa2
#
_entry.id   402b4cbf84793c333b4fc52c07451fa2
#
_cell.length_a   1.000
_cell.length_b   1.000
_cell.length_c   1.000
_cell.angle_alpha   90.00
_cell.angle_beta   90.00
_cell.angle_gamma   90.00
#
_symmetry.space_group_name_H-M   'P 1'
#
loop_
_entity.id
_entity.type
_entity.pdbx_description
1 polymer ?
#
loop_
_entity_poly.entity_id
_entity_poly.type
_entity_poly.pdbx_seq_one_letter_code
_entity_poly.pdbx_strand_id
1 'polypeptide(L)'
;MKTRELILKLFDEAYEKKTWHGPNLKQSIRGVSAKQAAWRPGAERHNIWEETLHAAYWKYTVRRGIEGGKRGSFALKGSNFFPRPEKGRENEAAWSADRKLLEREHRALRKTIEAVVDTPRGRKFLRKIYGVAFHDVYHAGQIRLLRRLMGH
;
A
#
# COMPACT_ATOMS: atom_id res chain seq x y z
N MET A 1 10.32 -9.78 -23.36
CA MET A 1 9.17 -9.47 -22.47
C MET A 1 8.61 -8.12 -22.89
N LYS A 2 7.28 -8.02 -23.07
CA LYS A 2 6.62 -6.76 -23.43
C LYS A 2 6.58 -5.81 -22.23
N THR A 3 6.58 -4.49 -22.46
CA THR A 3 6.51 -3.48 -21.40
C THR A 3 5.36 -3.71 -20.43
N ARG A 4 4.18 -4.06 -20.96
CA ARG A 4 3.00 -4.43 -20.15
C ARG A 4 3.31 -5.56 -19.15
N GLU A 5 3.90 -6.63 -19.63
CA GLU A 5 4.24 -7.80 -18.81
C GLU A 5 5.23 -7.43 -17.71
N LEU A 6 6.24 -6.65 -18.04
CA LEU A 6 7.23 -6.18 -17.06
C LEU A 6 6.58 -5.31 -15.98
N ILE A 7 5.76 -4.34 -16.37
CA ILE A 7 5.11 -3.42 -15.43
C ILE A 7 4.15 -4.16 -14.50
N LEU A 8 3.33 -5.05 -15.04
CA LEU A 8 2.40 -5.85 -14.22
C LEU A 8 3.16 -6.79 -13.27
N LYS A 9 4.26 -7.39 -13.75
CA LYS A 9 5.11 -8.23 -12.91
C LYS A 9 5.74 -7.44 -11.76
N LEU A 10 6.32 -6.27 -12.03
CA LEU A 10 6.87 -5.39 -11.00
C LEU A 10 5.81 -5.00 -9.95
N PHE A 11 4.63 -4.64 -10.41
CA PHE A 11 3.52 -4.25 -9.54
C PHE A 11 3.04 -5.42 -8.66
N ASP A 12 2.90 -6.60 -9.24
CA ASP A 12 2.47 -7.83 -8.56
C ASP A 12 3.55 -8.30 -7.54
N GLU A 13 4.83 -8.25 -7.90
CA GLU A 13 5.94 -8.62 -7.01
C GLU A 13 6.06 -7.66 -5.83
N ALA A 14 5.92 -6.36 -6.05
CA ALA A 14 5.99 -5.36 -4.97
C ALA A 14 4.94 -5.58 -3.89
N TYR A 15 3.79 -6.17 -4.24
CA TYR A 15 2.67 -6.33 -3.31
C TYR A 15 2.50 -7.77 -2.78
N GLU A 16 2.42 -8.79 -3.65
CA GLU A 16 1.97 -10.13 -3.23
C GLU A 16 2.69 -11.33 -3.87
N LYS A 17 3.32 -11.18 -5.04
CA LYS A 17 3.99 -12.29 -5.71
C LYS A 17 5.39 -12.52 -5.17
N LYS A 18 5.98 -13.67 -5.51
CA LYS A 18 7.37 -13.99 -5.12
C LYS A 18 8.32 -12.94 -5.66
N THR A 19 9.18 -12.42 -4.79
CA THR A 19 10.15 -11.38 -5.09
C THR A 19 11.59 -11.91 -5.04
N TRP A 20 12.50 -11.18 -5.67
CA TRP A 20 13.93 -11.39 -5.51
C TRP A 20 14.48 -10.73 -4.23
N HIS A 21 13.96 -9.57 -3.86
CA HIS A 21 14.52 -8.71 -2.79
C HIS A 21 14.12 -9.10 -1.36
N GLY A 22 13.21 -10.04 -1.16
CA GLY A 22 12.69 -10.39 0.16
C GLY A 22 11.19 -10.13 0.29
N PRO A 23 10.64 -9.96 1.52
CA PRO A 23 9.19 -9.80 1.71
C PRO A 23 8.62 -8.60 0.98
N ASN A 24 7.53 -8.82 0.23
CA ASN A 24 6.71 -7.76 -0.35
C ASN A 24 5.78 -7.15 0.71
N LEU A 25 4.97 -6.16 0.32
CA LEU A 25 4.12 -5.42 1.25
C LEU A 25 3.12 -6.35 1.97
N LYS A 26 2.41 -7.20 1.25
CA LYS A 26 1.44 -8.14 1.83
C LYS A 26 2.08 -9.15 2.78
N GLN A 27 3.24 -9.68 2.43
CA GLN A 27 4.01 -10.57 3.30
C GLN A 27 4.52 -9.87 4.55
N SER A 28 4.88 -8.58 4.43
CA SER A 28 5.38 -7.80 5.57
C SER A 28 4.29 -7.54 6.62
N ILE A 29 3.02 -7.48 6.21
CA ILE A 29 1.86 -7.28 7.09
C ILE A 29 1.32 -8.62 7.63
N ARG A 30 1.60 -9.74 6.97
CA ARG A 30 1.06 -11.05 7.33
C ARG A 30 1.37 -11.40 8.78
N GLY A 31 0.35 -11.87 9.52
CA GLY A 31 0.47 -12.31 10.91
C GLY A 31 0.67 -11.18 11.93
N VAL A 32 0.59 -9.92 11.52
CA VAL A 32 0.64 -8.79 12.44
C VAL A 32 -0.73 -8.62 13.11
N SER A 33 -0.77 -8.67 14.45
CA SER A 33 -1.98 -8.40 15.24
C SER A 33 -2.26 -6.89 15.33
N ALA A 34 -3.48 -6.51 15.72
CA ALA A 34 -3.84 -5.11 15.96
C ALA A 34 -2.90 -4.45 16.97
N LYS A 35 -2.57 -5.16 18.07
CA LYS A 35 -1.63 -4.67 19.09
C LYS A 35 -0.24 -4.41 18.50
N GLN A 36 0.27 -5.31 17.68
CA GLN A 36 1.56 -5.14 17.00
C GLN A 36 1.51 -4.01 15.96
N ALA A 37 0.41 -3.92 15.20
CA ALA A 37 0.23 -2.85 14.22
C ALA A 37 0.18 -1.45 14.86
N ALA A 38 -0.33 -1.35 16.08
CA ALA A 38 -0.43 -0.11 16.85
C ALA A 38 0.88 0.30 17.55
N TRP A 39 1.83 -0.62 17.69
CA TRP A 39 3.09 -0.35 18.38
C TRP A 39 3.94 0.69 17.64
N ARG A 40 4.54 1.63 18.39
CA ARG A 40 5.42 2.69 17.88
C ARG A 40 6.82 2.58 18.49
N PRO A 41 7.88 2.76 17.73
CA PRO A 41 9.24 2.84 18.27
C PRO A 41 9.50 4.15 19.02
N GLY A 42 8.63 5.13 18.89
CA GLY A 42 8.67 6.43 19.57
C GLY A 42 7.40 7.22 19.28
N ALA A 43 7.06 8.19 20.12
CA ALA A 43 5.81 8.95 20.07
C ALA A 43 5.53 9.63 18.71
N GLU A 44 6.60 10.16 18.09
CA GLU A 44 6.53 10.88 16.80
C GLU A 44 6.76 9.96 15.57
N ARG A 45 6.72 8.65 15.75
CA ARG A 45 7.01 7.69 14.69
C ARG A 45 5.74 6.97 14.22
N HIS A 46 5.68 6.67 12.92
CA HIS A 46 4.58 5.88 12.37
C HIS A 46 4.67 4.42 12.84
N ASN A 47 3.50 3.80 12.99
CA ASN A 47 3.36 2.38 13.26
C ASN A 47 2.99 1.61 11.99
N ILE A 48 2.94 0.27 12.07
CA ILE A 48 2.59 -0.60 10.93
C ILE A 48 1.20 -0.30 10.39
N TRP A 49 0.26 0.05 11.25
CA TRP A 49 -1.12 0.37 10.86
C TRP A 49 -1.17 1.62 9.96
N GLU A 50 -0.49 2.67 10.36
CA GLU A 50 -0.39 3.92 9.59
C GLU A 50 0.35 3.74 8.26
N GLU A 51 1.45 2.95 8.25
CA GLU A 51 2.17 2.58 7.02
C GLU A 51 1.26 1.82 6.04
N THR A 52 0.40 0.94 6.54
CA THR A 52 -0.55 0.17 5.74
C THR A 52 -1.59 1.06 5.06
N LEU A 53 -2.18 2.00 5.80
CA LEU A 53 -3.16 2.94 5.24
C LEU A 53 -2.52 3.98 4.32
N HIS A 54 -1.29 4.39 4.60
CA HIS A 54 -0.51 5.25 3.72
C HIS A 54 -0.28 4.59 2.35
N ALA A 55 0.06 3.31 2.33
CA ALA A 55 0.17 2.56 1.08
C ALA A 55 -1.17 2.48 0.32
N ALA A 56 -2.28 2.26 1.03
CA ALA A 56 -3.63 2.27 0.44
C ALA A 56 -3.97 3.64 -0.19
N TYR A 57 -3.68 4.72 0.51
CA TYR A 57 -3.93 6.09 0.04
C TYR A 57 -3.17 6.40 -1.25
N TRP A 58 -1.91 6.03 -1.36
CA TRP A 58 -1.12 6.31 -2.56
C TRP A 58 -1.55 5.46 -3.75
N LYS A 59 -2.02 4.24 -3.53
CA LYS A 59 -2.67 3.44 -4.58
C LYS A 59 -3.94 4.11 -5.10
N TYR A 60 -4.80 4.59 -4.20
CA TYR A 60 -5.96 5.40 -4.55
C TYR A 60 -5.56 6.65 -5.36
N THR A 61 -4.57 7.39 -4.89
CA THR A 61 -4.13 8.65 -5.52
C THR A 61 -3.64 8.43 -6.95
N VAL A 62 -2.83 7.39 -7.18
CA VAL A 62 -2.34 7.04 -8.52
C VAL A 62 -3.50 6.60 -9.41
N ARG A 63 -4.37 5.70 -8.93
CA ARG A 63 -5.55 5.23 -9.67
C ARG A 63 -6.45 6.39 -10.08
N ARG A 64 -6.84 7.23 -9.12
CA ARG A 64 -7.66 8.41 -9.38
C ARG A 64 -7.03 9.34 -10.42
N GLY A 65 -5.73 9.57 -10.35
CA GLY A 65 -5.00 10.39 -11.34
C GLY A 65 -5.09 9.79 -12.74
N ILE A 66 -4.91 8.49 -12.89
CA ILE A 66 -5.02 7.78 -14.17
C ILE A 66 -6.46 7.85 -14.71
N GLU A 67 -7.45 7.59 -13.88
CA GLU A 67 -8.87 7.58 -14.24
C GLU A 67 -9.47 8.97 -14.47
N GLY A 68 -8.84 10.03 -13.94
CA GLY A 68 -9.38 11.39 -13.95
C GLY A 68 -10.48 11.59 -12.92
N GLY A 69 -10.50 10.77 -11.86
CA GLY A 69 -11.52 10.79 -10.83
C GLY A 69 -11.47 12.02 -9.91
N LYS A 70 -12.56 12.24 -9.19
CA LYS A 70 -12.74 13.36 -8.26
C LYS A 70 -11.78 13.25 -7.05
N ARG A 71 -11.16 14.35 -6.66
CA ARG A 71 -10.39 14.44 -5.41
C ARG A 71 -11.30 14.24 -4.20
N GLY A 72 -10.74 13.69 -3.11
CA GLY A 72 -11.47 13.48 -1.86
C GLY A 72 -12.42 12.29 -1.86
N SER A 73 -12.30 11.38 -2.84
CA SER A 73 -13.11 10.15 -2.91
C SER A 73 -12.45 8.94 -2.23
N PHE A 74 -11.39 9.13 -1.45
CA PHE A 74 -10.84 8.07 -0.62
C PHE A 74 -11.80 7.67 0.49
N ALA A 75 -11.77 6.40 0.90
CA ALA A 75 -12.69 5.86 1.90
C ALA A 75 -12.54 6.49 3.29
N LEU A 76 -11.39 7.11 3.58
CA LEU A 76 -11.10 7.79 4.84
C LEU A 76 -10.97 9.29 4.61
N LYS A 77 -11.41 10.08 5.60
CA LYS A 77 -11.20 11.53 5.59
C LYS A 77 -9.73 11.85 5.88
N GLY A 78 -9.16 12.75 5.11
CA GLY A 78 -7.75 13.15 5.25
C GLY A 78 -6.92 12.74 4.05
N SER A 79 -5.61 12.80 4.20
CA SER A 79 -4.64 12.49 3.15
C SER A 79 -3.32 12.00 3.73
N ASN A 80 -2.58 11.23 2.92
CA ASN A 80 -1.22 10.79 3.19
C ASN A 80 -1.10 9.81 4.36
N PHE A 81 -1.02 10.27 5.59
CA PHE A 81 -1.04 9.43 6.79
C PHE A 81 -2.34 9.63 7.58
N PHE A 82 -2.83 8.54 8.16
CA PHE A 82 -4.07 8.48 8.94
C PHE A 82 -3.73 7.99 10.34
N PRO A 83 -3.91 8.80 11.40
CA PRO A 83 -3.63 8.37 12.77
C PRO A 83 -4.36 7.06 13.11
N ARG A 84 -3.62 6.05 13.55
CA ARG A 84 -4.15 4.72 13.92
C ARG A 84 -3.42 4.15 15.13
N PRO A 85 -4.11 3.32 15.92
CA PRO A 85 -5.56 3.12 15.87
C PRO A 85 -6.36 4.36 16.30
N GLU A 86 -7.60 4.45 15.86
CA GLU A 86 -8.53 5.44 16.39
C GLU A 86 -8.87 5.07 17.84
N LYS A 87 -9.04 6.07 18.70
CA LYS A 87 -9.42 5.88 20.10
C LYS A 87 -10.71 5.06 20.20
N GLY A 88 -10.68 3.99 21.02
CA GLY A 88 -11.79 3.06 21.18
C GLY A 88 -11.93 2.02 20.06
N ARG A 89 -11.01 1.99 19.09
CA ARG A 89 -10.99 1.03 17.98
C ARG A 89 -9.67 0.28 17.87
N GLU A 90 -9.00 0.04 18.99
CA GLU A 90 -7.71 -0.66 19.09
C GLU A 90 -7.91 -2.20 19.05
N ASN A 91 -8.61 -2.71 18.04
CA ASN A 91 -9.01 -4.12 17.97
C ASN A 91 -8.78 -4.76 16.59
N GLU A 92 -8.85 -6.08 16.54
CA GLU A 92 -8.61 -6.88 15.33
C GLU A 92 -9.64 -6.59 14.22
N ALA A 93 -10.89 -6.25 14.56
CA ALA A 93 -11.91 -5.93 13.58
C ALA A 93 -11.56 -4.64 12.82
N ALA A 94 -11.12 -3.60 13.52
CA ALA A 94 -10.67 -2.33 12.90
C ALA A 94 -9.38 -2.53 12.09
N TRP A 95 -8.41 -3.26 12.61
CA TRP A 95 -7.18 -3.61 11.88
C TRP A 95 -7.48 -4.40 10.60
N SER A 96 -8.36 -5.39 10.68
CA SER A 96 -8.80 -6.17 9.53
C SER A 96 -9.50 -5.30 8.47
N ALA A 97 -10.35 -4.36 8.88
CA ALA A 97 -11.03 -3.44 7.96
C ALA A 97 -10.04 -2.57 7.18
N ASP A 98 -9.01 -2.05 7.85
CA ASP A 98 -7.99 -1.20 7.22
C ASP A 98 -7.05 -2.01 6.30
N ARG A 99 -6.71 -3.25 6.64
CA ARG A 99 -6.01 -4.17 5.72
C ARG A 99 -6.83 -4.48 4.46
N LYS A 100 -8.14 -4.68 4.61
CA LYS A 100 -9.06 -4.88 3.47
C LYS A 100 -9.16 -3.64 2.59
N LEU A 101 -9.05 -2.44 3.15
CA LEU A 101 -8.98 -1.20 2.36
C LEU A 101 -7.73 -1.18 1.48
N LEU A 102 -6.56 -1.54 2.01
CA LEU A 102 -5.33 -1.67 1.21
C LEU A 102 -5.52 -2.68 0.06
N GLU A 103 -6.08 -3.85 0.35
CA GLU A 103 -6.33 -4.89 -0.67
C GLU A 103 -7.27 -4.37 -1.78
N ARG A 104 -8.36 -3.68 -1.43
CA ARG A 104 -9.30 -3.10 -2.40
C ARG A 104 -8.61 -2.08 -3.31
N GLU A 105 -7.84 -1.17 -2.74
CA GLU A 105 -7.14 -0.14 -3.51
C GLU A 105 -6.06 -0.74 -4.40
N HIS A 106 -5.38 -1.78 -3.93
CA HIS A 106 -4.42 -2.52 -4.75
C HIS A 106 -5.10 -3.17 -5.96
N ARG A 107 -6.19 -3.91 -5.76
CA ARG A 107 -6.93 -4.58 -6.84
C ARG A 107 -7.50 -3.58 -7.85
N ALA A 108 -8.06 -2.48 -7.37
CA ALA A 108 -8.59 -1.43 -8.23
C ALA A 108 -7.49 -0.79 -9.08
N LEU A 109 -6.36 -0.41 -8.47
CA LEU A 109 -5.23 0.17 -9.20
C LEU A 109 -4.63 -0.82 -10.21
N ARG A 110 -4.46 -2.08 -9.83
CA ARG A 110 -3.96 -3.12 -10.75
C ARG A 110 -4.82 -3.24 -12.00
N LYS A 111 -6.15 -3.27 -11.82
CA LYS A 111 -7.10 -3.30 -12.95
C LYS A 111 -6.97 -2.07 -13.84
N THR A 112 -6.83 -0.89 -13.24
CA THR A 112 -6.63 0.36 -13.98
C THR A 112 -5.32 0.34 -14.78
N ILE A 113 -4.21 -0.09 -14.16
CA ILE A 113 -2.91 -0.22 -14.83
C ILE A 113 -3.02 -1.18 -16.02
N GLU A 114 -3.61 -2.35 -15.81
CA GLU A 114 -3.80 -3.36 -16.85
C GLU A 114 -4.57 -2.85 -18.06
N ALA A 115 -5.56 -1.99 -17.83
CA ALA A 115 -6.36 -1.40 -18.90
C ALA A 115 -5.61 -0.30 -19.68
N VAL A 116 -4.67 0.42 -19.05
CA VAL A 116 -4.10 1.63 -19.68
C VAL A 116 -2.62 1.51 -20.05
N VAL A 117 -1.87 0.54 -19.55
CA VAL A 117 -0.39 0.51 -19.63
C VAL A 117 0.16 0.63 -21.05
N ASP A 118 -0.53 0.08 -22.05
CA ASP A 118 -0.13 0.15 -23.47
C ASP A 118 -0.70 1.38 -24.20
N THR A 119 -1.49 2.22 -23.53
CA THR A 119 -2.13 3.40 -24.12
C THR A 119 -1.27 4.66 -23.96
N PRO A 120 -1.56 5.74 -24.71
CA PRO A 120 -0.93 7.05 -24.47
C PRO A 120 -1.10 7.54 -23.02
N ARG A 121 -2.25 7.24 -22.39
CA ARG A 121 -2.50 7.58 -21.00
C ARG A 121 -1.60 6.79 -20.05
N GLY A 122 -1.42 5.50 -20.26
CA GLY A 122 -0.48 4.68 -19.49
C GLY A 122 0.96 5.18 -19.60
N ARG A 123 1.39 5.56 -20.79
CA ARG A 123 2.72 6.18 -20.98
C ARG A 123 2.89 7.49 -20.23
N LYS A 124 1.85 8.35 -20.23
CA LYS A 124 1.85 9.61 -19.47
C LYS A 124 2.01 9.38 -17.96
N PHE A 125 1.42 8.31 -17.44
CA PHE A 125 1.44 7.97 -16.01
C PHE A 125 2.49 6.92 -15.62
N LEU A 126 3.33 6.47 -16.54
CA LEU A 126 4.25 5.36 -16.34
C LEU A 126 5.13 5.54 -15.10
N ARG A 127 5.66 6.75 -14.88
CA ARG A 127 6.46 7.07 -13.69
C ARG A 127 5.69 6.84 -12.38
N LYS A 128 4.40 7.19 -12.33
CA LYS A 128 3.57 6.96 -11.15
C LYS A 128 3.22 5.48 -10.98
N ILE A 129 3.04 4.77 -12.08
CA ILE A 129 2.73 3.33 -12.09
C ILE A 129 3.89 2.51 -11.50
N TYR A 130 5.13 2.68 -12.01
CA TYR A 130 6.26 1.97 -11.42
C TYR A 130 6.66 2.57 -10.06
N GLY A 131 6.46 3.88 -9.87
CA GLY A 131 6.73 4.55 -8.60
C GLY A 131 5.91 4.01 -7.45
N VAL A 132 4.62 3.67 -7.65
CA VAL A 132 3.79 3.08 -6.60
C VAL A 132 4.21 1.64 -6.25
N ALA A 133 4.80 0.90 -7.19
CA ALA A 133 5.40 -0.40 -6.89
C ALA A 133 6.65 -0.24 -6.00
N PHE A 134 7.53 0.70 -6.31
CA PHE A 134 8.69 1.02 -5.46
C PHE A 134 8.27 1.55 -4.09
N HIS A 135 7.19 2.30 -4.02
CA HIS A 135 6.61 2.77 -2.78
C HIS A 135 6.14 1.61 -1.88
N ASP A 136 5.53 0.57 -2.45
CA ASP A 136 5.19 -0.65 -1.71
C ASP A 136 6.43 -1.34 -1.14
N VAL A 137 7.50 -1.47 -1.93
CA VAL A 137 8.77 -2.07 -1.48
C VAL A 137 9.41 -1.25 -0.37
N TYR A 138 9.41 0.08 -0.50
CA TYR A 138 9.91 0.99 0.54
C TYR A 138 9.16 0.81 1.86
N HIS A 139 7.83 0.80 1.85
CA HIS A 139 7.02 0.61 3.05
C HIS A 139 7.04 -0.82 3.58
N ALA A 140 7.20 -1.83 2.72
CA ALA A 140 7.48 -3.19 3.17
C ALA A 140 8.76 -3.26 4.02
N GLY A 141 9.82 -2.56 3.62
CA GLY A 141 11.06 -2.43 4.39
C GLY A 141 10.85 -1.74 5.73
N GLN A 142 10.06 -0.64 5.77
CA GLN A 142 9.71 0.06 7.02
C GLN A 142 8.93 -0.86 7.98
N ILE A 143 7.93 -1.57 7.50
CA ILE A 143 7.14 -2.51 8.30
C ILE A 143 8.03 -3.64 8.84
N ARG A 144 8.92 -4.20 8.01
CA ARG A 144 9.86 -5.24 8.46
C ARG A 144 10.84 -4.74 9.51
N LEU A 145 11.29 -3.49 9.41
CA LEU A 145 12.11 -2.86 10.43
C LEU A 145 11.34 -2.72 11.75
N LEU A 146 10.11 -2.22 11.72
CA LEU A 146 9.25 -2.10 12.91
C LEU A 146 9.04 -3.47 13.58
N ARG A 147 8.79 -4.52 12.81
CA ARG A 147 8.66 -5.89 13.34
C ARG A 147 9.93 -6.35 14.06
N ARG A 148 11.11 -6.13 13.47
CA ARG A 148 12.37 -6.48 14.11
C ARG A 148 12.62 -5.71 15.40
N LEU A 149 12.26 -4.43 15.45
CA LEU A 149 12.38 -3.61 16.66
C LEU A 149 11.44 -4.09 17.78
N MET A 150 10.32 -4.71 17.45
CA MET A 150 9.42 -5.37 18.40
C MET A 150 9.90 -6.77 18.84
N GLY A 151 10.94 -7.32 18.21
CA GLY A 151 11.40 -8.69 18.46
C GLY A 151 10.67 -9.79 17.67
N HIS A 152 10.13 -9.47 16.50
CA HIS A 152 9.37 -10.38 15.62
C HIS A 152 9.96 -10.49 14.20
#